data_2ba09b1c2a9c8960e84b17bab6b40410
#
_entry.id   2ba09b1c2a9c8960e84b17bab6b40410
#
_cell.length_a   1.000
_cell.length_b   1.000
_cell.length_c   1.000
_cell.angle_alpha   90.00
_cell.angle_beta   90.00
_cell.angle_gamma   90.00
#
_symmetry.space_group_name_H-M   'P 1'
#
loop_
_entity.id
_entity.type
_entity.pdbx_description
1 polymer ?
#
loop_
_entity_poly.entity_id
_entity_poly.type
_entity_poly.pdbx_seq_one_letter_code
_entity_poly.pdbx_strand_id
1 'polypeptide(L)'
;MAKHRGKKYLEVAKLVETGKLYDIKEALELVQKTRTAKFTETVEVALRLGVDPRHADQQIRGTVVLPHGTGKTVKILAITSGENIEKALAAGADYAGAEEYINQIQQGWLDFDLVIATPDMMPKIGRLGKILGTKGLMPNPKSGTVTPDIAAAVSEFKKGKLAFRVDKLGSIHAPIGKVDFDLDKIVENFKAFMDQIIRLKPASSKGQYLRTIAVSLTMGPGVKMDPAIVAKIVG
;
A
#
# COMPACT_ATOMS: atom_id res chain seq x y z
N MET A 1 30.46 2.58 -5.31
CA MET A 1 30.42 1.70 -6.51
C MET A 1 29.18 2.04 -7.30
N ALA A 2 29.32 2.52 -8.54
CA ALA A 2 28.18 2.72 -9.44
C ALA A 2 27.63 1.34 -9.80
N LYS A 3 26.40 1.03 -9.36
CA LYS A 3 25.71 -0.19 -9.80
C LYS A 3 25.53 -0.09 -11.32
N HIS A 4 25.95 -1.10 -12.05
CA HIS A 4 25.66 -1.21 -13.48
C HIS A 4 24.14 -1.23 -13.70
N ARG A 5 23.58 -0.10 -14.11
CA ARG A 5 22.18 0.03 -14.50
C ARG A 5 22.04 -0.27 -15.98
N GLY A 6 20.90 -0.83 -16.39
CA GLY A 6 20.62 -1.10 -17.80
C GLY A 6 20.54 0.19 -18.63
N LYS A 7 20.85 0.11 -19.93
CA LYS A 7 20.87 1.27 -20.86
C LYS A 7 19.57 2.08 -20.82
N LYS A 8 18.41 1.44 -20.90
CA LYS A 8 17.09 2.10 -20.85
C LYS A 8 16.89 2.90 -19.55
N TYR A 9 17.30 2.33 -18.39
CA TYR A 9 17.24 3.05 -17.13
C TYR A 9 18.11 4.31 -17.13
N LEU A 10 19.35 4.21 -17.69
CA LEU A 10 20.27 5.34 -17.75
C LEU A 10 19.75 6.46 -18.66
N GLU A 11 19.04 6.12 -19.74
CA GLU A 11 18.41 7.09 -20.64
C GLU A 11 17.32 7.89 -19.90
N VAL A 12 16.38 7.22 -19.24
CA VAL A 12 15.29 7.91 -18.53
C VAL A 12 15.76 8.58 -17.24
N ALA A 13 16.82 8.08 -16.59
CA ALA A 13 17.40 8.72 -15.42
C ALA A 13 17.97 10.11 -15.71
N LYS A 14 18.36 10.39 -16.97
CA LYS A 14 18.81 11.73 -17.41
C LYS A 14 17.69 12.77 -17.39
N LEU A 15 16.43 12.34 -17.45
CA LEU A 15 15.27 13.24 -17.36
C LEU A 15 15.05 13.78 -15.95
N VAL A 16 15.61 13.09 -14.94
CA VAL A 16 15.46 13.45 -13.53
C VAL A 16 16.73 14.16 -13.05
N GLU A 17 16.62 15.44 -12.74
CA GLU A 17 17.74 16.23 -12.23
C GLU A 17 18.08 15.79 -10.79
N THR A 18 19.34 15.40 -10.59
CA THR A 18 19.83 14.97 -9.28
C THR A 18 19.85 16.14 -8.30
N GLY A 19 19.14 15.98 -7.17
CA GLY A 19 19.10 17.00 -6.11
C GLY A 19 17.94 18.00 -6.22
N LYS A 20 17.24 18.08 -7.36
CA LYS A 20 16.04 18.91 -7.49
C LYS A 20 14.88 18.28 -6.73
N LEU A 21 14.11 19.12 -6.05
CA LEU A 21 12.82 18.77 -5.44
C LEU A 21 11.71 19.32 -6.36
N TYR A 22 10.83 18.45 -6.76
CA TYR A 22 9.77 18.74 -7.72
C TYR A 22 8.44 19.00 -7.01
N ASP A 23 7.54 19.76 -7.66
CA ASP A 23 6.14 19.87 -7.24
C ASP A 23 5.37 18.58 -7.55
N ILE A 24 4.18 18.41 -6.96
CA ILE A 24 3.37 17.18 -7.07
C ILE A 24 3.06 16.86 -8.54
N LYS A 25 2.52 17.82 -9.29
CA LYS A 25 2.15 17.61 -10.70
C LYS A 25 3.37 17.36 -11.57
N GLU A 26 4.40 18.20 -11.45
CA GLU A 26 5.65 18.09 -12.21
C GLU A 26 6.32 16.73 -11.97
N ALA A 27 6.37 16.26 -10.71
CA ALA A 27 6.95 14.97 -10.36
C ALA A 27 6.18 13.79 -10.98
N LEU A 28 4.85 13.81 -10.91
CA LEU A 28 4.02 12.72 -11.43
C LEU A 28 4.03 12.68 -12.97
N GLU A 29 4.01 13.83 -13.64
CA GLU A 29 4.21 13.89 -15.10
C GLU A 29 5.57 13.33 -15.51
N LEU A 30 6.63 13.72 -14.76
CA LEU A 30 7.98 13.23 -15.04
C LEU A 30 8.07 11.72 -14.84
N VAL A 31 7.45 11.19 -13.78
CA VAL A 31 7.38 9.75 -13.53
C VAL A 31 6.70 9.01 -14.68
N GLN A 32 5.57 9.50 -15.20
CA GLN A 32 4.91 8.86 -16.36
C GLN A 32 5.81 8.85 -17.61
N LYS A 33 6.60 9.91 -17.84
CA LYS A 33 7.56 10.00 -18.95
C LYS A 33 8.74 9.03 -18.82
N THR A 34 9.02 8.52 -17.61
CA THR A 34 10.11 7.56 -17.37
C THR A 34 9.73 6.09 -17.62
N ARG A 35 8.57 5.82 -18.21
CA ARG A 35 8.13 4.47 -18.57
C ARG A 35 9.11 3.80 -19.54
N THR A 36 9.61 2.62 -19.17
CA THR A 36 10.55 1.84 -19.98
C THR A 36 10.13 0.39 -20.18
N ALA A 37 9.28 -0.15 -19.32
CA ALA A 37 8.84 -1.52 -19.38
C ALA A 37 7.72 -1.73 -20.41
N LYS A 38 7.61 -2.97 -20.91
CA LYS A 38 6.54 -3.37 -21.83
C LYS A 38 5.20 -3.65 -21.13
N PHE A 39 5.24 -3.86 -19.81
CA PHE A 39 4.04 -4.08 -19.00
C PHE A 39 3.54 -2.77 -18.40
N THR A 40 2.30 -2.76 -17.92
CA THR A 40 1.73 -1.62 -17.20
C THR A 40 2.37 -1.49 -15.83
N GLU A 41 3.32 -0.55 -15.71
CA GLU A 41 4.04 -0.29 -14.48
C GLU A 41 3.12 0.33 -13.42
N THR A 42 3.44 0.09 -12.14
CA THR A 42 2.77 0.72 -11.01
C THR A 42 3.48 2.02 -10.65
N VAL A 43 2.71 3.06 -10.35
CA VAL A 43 3.21 4.29 -9.74
C VAL A 43 3.23 4.07 -8.23
N GLU A 44 4.42 4.16 -7.63
CA GLU A 44 4.65 3.91 -6.22
C GLU A 44 5.16 5.16 -5.53
N VAL A 45 4.71 5.38 -4.32
CA VAL A 45 5.22 6.44 -3.44
C VAL A 45 6.05 5.81 -2.32
N ALA A 46 7.21 6.38 -2.08
CA ALA A 46 8.10 6.05 -0.97
C ALA A 46 8.23 7.28 -0.08
N LEU A 47 7.84 7.14 1.18
CA LEU A 47 7.91 8.19 2.19
C LEU A 47 8.93 7.81 3.25
N ARG A 48 9.74 8.76 3.71
CA ARG A 48 10.49 8.62 4.93
C ARG A 48 9.94 9.56 5.98
N LEU A 49 9.51 8.98 7.09
CA LEU A 49 8.89 9.70 8.20
C LEU A 49 9.90 9.95 9.33
N GLY A 50 9.66 11.00 10.11
CA GLY A 50 10.41 11.31 11.32
C GLY A 50 9.89 10.56 12.55
N VAL A 51 9.80 9.21 12.43
CA VAL A 51 9.34 8.34 13.50
C VAL A 51 10.38 7.27 13.82
N ASP A 52 10.37 6.74 15.03
CA ASP A 52 11.14 5.57 15.43
C ASP A 52 10.21 4.35 15.59
N PRO A 53 10.20 3.42 14.63
CA PRO A 53 9.32 2.26 14.66
C PRO A 53 9.61 1.24 15.77
N ARG A 54 10.68 1.44 16.55
CA ARG A 54 11.00 0.62 17.73
C ARG A 54 10.00 0.86 18.85
N HIS A 55 9.46 2.08 18.93
CA HIS A 55 8.42 2.45 19.87
C HIS A 55 7.03 2.09 19.34
N ALA A 56 6.24 1.40 20.14
CA ALA A 56 4.93 0.90 19.76
C ALA A 56 3.94 2.02 19.37
N ASP A 57 4.05 3.19 19.99
CA ASP A 57 3.26 4.40 19.73
C ASP A 57 3.64 5.10 18.42
N GLN A 58 4.85 4.85 17.89
CA GLN A 58 5.34 5.40 16.63
C GLN A 58 5.25 4.41 15.45
N GLN A 59 4.70 3.24 15.68
CA GLN A 59 4.39 2.27 14.61
C GLN A 59 3.12 2.70 13.85
N ILE A 60 3.33 3.46 12.78
CA ILE A 60 2.23 3.92 11.93
C ILE A 60 1.71 2.75 11.10
N ARG A 61 0.41 2.51 11.24
CA ARG A 61 -0.35 1.55 10.43
C ARG A 61 -1.73 2.13 10.17
N GLY A 62 -2.21 1.98 8.97
CA GLY A 62 -3.52 2.49 8.62
C GLY A 62 -4.00 1.96 7.28
N THR A 63 -5.15 2.46 6.91
CA THR A 63 -5.75 2.20 5.60
C THR A 63 -6.18 3.51 4.99
N VAL A 64 -6.18 3.55 3.68
CA VAL A 64 -6.71 4.66 2.88
C VAL A 64 -7.58 4.09 1.78
N VAL A 65 -8.69 4.74 1.49
CA VAL A 65 -9.49 4.45 0.30
C VAL A 65 -9.02 5.40 -0.78
N LEU A 66 -8.44 4.84 -1.84
CA LEU A 66 -8.01 5.63 -2.99
C LEU A 66 -9.22 5.89 -3.89
N PRO A 67 -9.53 7.16 -4.23
CA PRO A 67 -10.71 7.51 -5.03
C PRO A 67 -10.81 6.74 -6.36
N HIS A 68 -9.66 6.51 -7.01
CA HIS A 68 -9.57 5.82 -8.31
C HIS A 68 -8.99 4.40 -8.19
N GLY A 69 -8.86 3.86 -6.95
CA GLY A 69 -8.27 2.56 -6.70
C GLY A 69 -6.79 2.49 -7.10
N THR A 70 -6.21 1.29 -7.00
CA THR A 70 -4.80 1.03 -7.35
C THR A 70 -4.61 0.54 -8.79
N GLY A 71 -5.71 0.20 -9.50
CA GLY A 71 -5.66 -0.45 -10.81
C GLY A 71 -5.17 -1.90 -10.79
N LYS A 72 -5.07 -2.52 -9.59
CA LYS A 72 -4.78 -3.94 -9.42
C LYS A 72 -6.04 -4.65 -8.93
N THR A 73 -6.40 -5.74 -9.59
CA THR A 73 -7.42 -6.66 -9.08
C THR A 73 -6.83 -7.45 -7.92
N VAL A 74 -7.33 -7.22 -6.71
CA VAL A 74 -6.85 -7.88 -5.49
C VAL A 74 -7.63 -9.18 -5.30
N LYS A 75 -6.94 -10.31 -5.15
CA LYS A 75 -7.54 -11.60 -4.76
C LYS A 75 -7.73 -11.63 -3.25
N ILE A 76 -8.98 -11.72 -2.82
CA ILE A 76 -9.36 -11.67 -1.40
C ILE A 76 -9.79 -13.06 -0.92
N LEU A 77 -9.14 -13.52 0.15
CA LEU A 77 -9.55 -14.69 0.92
C LEU A 77 -10.30 -14.21 2.18
N ALA A 78 -11.56 -14.58 2.32
CA ALA A 78 -12.37 -14.35 3.52
C ALA A 78 -12.37 -15.60 4.42
N ILE A 79 -11.77 -15.50 5.61
CA ILE A 79 -11.78 -16.59 6.61
C ILE A 79 -12.88 -16.33 7.63
N THR A 80 -13.97 -17.06 7.47
CA THR A 80 -15.18 -16.88 8.27
C THR A 80 -15.99 -18.19 8.35
N SER A 81 -17.05 -18.19 9.14
CA SER A 81 -17.92 -19.36 9.31
C SER A 81 -19.39 -19.01 9.11
N GLY A 82 -20.20 -20.05 8.83
CA GLY A 82 -21.66 -19.94 8.68
C GLY A 82 -22.09 -19.05 7.52
N GLU A 83 -23.16 -18.29 7.71
CA GLU A 83 -23.77 -17.42 6.68
C GLU A 83 -22.81 -16.33 6.14
N ASN A 84 -21.77 -16.00 6.88
CA ASN A 84 -20.81 -14.98 6.45
C ASN A 84 -19.98 -15.43 5.24
N ILE A 85 -19.89 -16.73 4.97
CA ILE A 85 -19.23 -17.26 3.76
C ILE A 85 -19.97 -16.82 2.51
N GLU A 86 -21.29 -17.01 2.49
CA GLU A 86 -22.13 -16.59 1.35
C GLU A 86 -22.13 -15.08 1.17
N LYS A 87 -22.20 -14.33 2.28
CA LYS A 87 -22.11 -12.86 2.26
C LYS A 87 -20.78 -12.36 1.72
N ALA A 88 -19.68 -13.02 2.06
CA ALA A 88 -18.35 -12.66 1.55
C ALA A 88 -18.22 -12.92 0.04
N LEU A 89 -18.71 -14.06 -0.45
CA LEU A 89 -18.72 -14.40 -1.87
C LEU A 89 -19.62 -13.44 -2.66
N ALA A 90 -20.83 -13.13 -2.15
CA ALA A 90 -21.73 -12.16 -2.75
C ALA A 90 -21.14 -10.75 -2.83
N ALA A 91 -20.31 -10.36 -1.85
CA ALA A 91 -19.57 -9.10 -1.83
C ALA A 91 -18.36 -9.06 -2.78
N GLY A 92 -18.01 -10.20 -3.42
CA GLY A 92 -16.95 -10.31 -4.41
C GLY A 92 -15.63 -10.86 -3.87
N ALA A 93 -15.60 -11.59 -2.74
CA ALA A 93 -14.42 -12.34 -2.33
C ALA A 93 -14.14 -13.46 -3.34
N ASP A 94 -12.86 -13.68 -3.67
CA ASP A 94 -12.45 -14.73 -4.60
C ASP A 94 -12.50 -16.11 -3.93
N TYR A 95 -12.22 -16.12 -2.63
CA TYR A 95 -12.27 -17.31 -1.78
C TYR A 95 -12.94 -16.97 -0.45
N ALA A 96 -13.81 -17.86 0.04
CA ALA A 96 -14.40 -17.71 1.36
C ALA A 96 -14.61 -19.09 2.00
N GLY A 97 -14.23 -19.25 3.27
CA GLY A 97 -14.36 -20.49 4.00
C GLY A 97 -13.71 -20.45 5.36
N ALA A 98 -13.63 -21.58 6.02
CA ALA A 98 -13.13 -21.70 7.39
C ALA A 98 -11.86 -22.56 7.49
N GLU A 99 -11.97 -23.74 8.05
CA GLU A 99 -10.82 -24.62 8.35
C GLU A 99 -10.14 -25.20 7.10
N GLU A 100 -10.86 -25.34 6.02
CA GLU A 100 -10.34 -25.84 4.74
C GLU A 100 -9.21 -24.97 4.21
N TYR A 101 -9.39 -23.63 4.20
CA TYR A 101 -8.35 -22.69 3.76
C TYR A 101 -7.22 -22.57 4.77
N ILE A 102 -7.49 -22.73 6.06
CA ILE A 102 -6.44 -22.79 7.09
C ILE A 102 -5.50 -23.97 6.82
N ASN A 103 -6.06 -25.14 6.50
CA ASN A 103 -5.29 -26.33 6.17
C ASN A 103 -4.52 -26.18 4.85
N GLN A 104 -5.14 -25.58 3.81
CA GLN A 104 -4.48 -25.32 2.54
C GLN A 104 -3.29 -24.36 2.71
N ILE A 105 -3.43 -23.29 3.52
CA ILE A 105 -2.34 -22.35 3.82
C ILE A 105 -1.20 -23.09 4.56
N GLN A 106 -1.50 -24.00 5.48
CA GLN A 106 -0.48 -24.83 6.15
C GLN A 106 0.31 -25.68 5.15
N GLN A 107 -0.36 -26.18 4.11
CA GLN A 107 0.24 -26.94 3.01
C GLN A 107 0.99 -26.05 2.01
N GLY A 108 0.96 -24.72 2.18
CA GLY A 108 1.71 -23.78 1.34
C GLY A 108 0.91 -23.07 0.25
N TRP A 109 -0.42 -23.24 0.20
CA TRP A 109 -1.25 -22.48 -0.73
C TRP A 109 -1.37 -21.02 -0.31
N LEU A 110 -1.00 -20.10 -1.20
CA LEU A 110 -0.95 -18.66 -0.96
C LEU A 110 -1.38 -17.86 -2.21
N ASP A 111 -2.34 -18.37 -2.98
CA ASP A 111 -2.83 -17.68 -4.19
C ASP A 111 -3.89 -16.61 -3.88
N PHE A 112 -3.54 -15.72 -2.98
CA PHE A 112 -4.34 -14.54 -2.60
C PHE A 112 -3.45 -13.37 -2.22
N ASP A 113 -3.97 -12.16 -2.37
CA ASP A 113 -3.24 -10.92 -2.04
C ASP A 113 -3.62 -10.35 -0.67
N LEU A 114 -4.81 -10.69 -0.16
CA LEU A 114 -5.34 -10.16 1.09
C LEU A 114 -6.16 -11.21 1.82
N VAL A 115 -6.03 -11.24 3.16
CA VAL A 115 -6.88 -12.05 4.04
C VAL A 115 -7.76 -11.15 4.88
N ILE A 116 -9.07 -11.38 4.84
CA ILE A 116 -10.05 -10.76 5.74
C ILE A 116 -10.61 -11.85 6.64
N ALA A 117 -10.74 -11.58 7.92
CA ALA A 117 -11.20 -12.57 8.87
C ALA A 117 -12.21 -12.00 9.88
N THR A 118 -13.12 -12.84 10.36
CA THR A 118 -13.91 -12.52 11.55
C THR A 118 -13.07 -12.66 12.81
N PRO A 119 -13.36 -11.89 13.87
CA PRO A 119 -12.67 -12.01 15.16
C PRO A 119 -12.67 -13.43 15.72
N ASP A 120 -13.75 -14.18 15.51
CA ASP A 120 -13.91 -15.56 15.99
C ASP A 120 -12.91 -16.55 15.38
N MET A 121 -12.46 -16.27 14.15
CA MET A 121 -11.49 -17.11 13.44
C MET A 121 -10.04 -16.76 13.76
N MET A 122 -9.78 -15.62 14.41
CA MET A 122 -8.41 -15.16 14.72
C MET A 122 -7.59 -16.13 15.57
N PRO A 123 -8.15 -16.83 16.59
CA PRO A 123 -7.39 -17.84 17.36
C PRO A 123 -6.89 -19.00 16.48
N LYS A 124 -7.69 -19.40 15.48
CA LYS A 124 -7.30 -20.46 14.52
C LYS A 124 -6.25 -19.96 13.53
N ILE A 125 -6.41 -18.74 13.01
CA ILE A 125 -5.48 -18.07 12.09
C ILE A 125 -4.14 -17.77 12.78
N GLY A 126 -4.14 -17.57 14.10
CA GLY A 126 -2.93 -17.33 14.90
C GLY A 126 -1.86 -18.41 14.72
N ARG A 127 -2.26 -19.67 14.48
CA ARG A 127 -1.35 -20.79 14.18
C ARG A 127 -0.60 -20.61 12.86
N LEU A 128 -1.16 -19.82 11.93
CA LEU A 128 -0.55 -19.49 10.64
C LEU A 128 0.36 -18.27 10.70
N GLY A 129 0.58 -17.69 11.90
CA GLY A 129 1.32 -16.45 12.08
C GLY A 129 2.74 -16.48 11.49
N LYS A 130 3.42 -17.64 11.51
CA LYS A 130 4.75 -17.79 10.88
C LYS A 130 4.68 -17.70 9.36
N ILE A 131 3.62 -18.22 8.73
CA ILE A 131 3.46 -18.24 7.27
C ILE A 131 2.93 -16.89 6.78
N LEU A 132 1.78 -16.46 7.31
CA LEU A 132 1.12 -15.23 6.90
C LEU A 132 1.89 -13.97 7.34
N GLY A 133 2.53 -14.01 8.52
CA GLY A 133 3.27 -12.88 9.06
C GLY A 133 4.52 -12.54 8.25
N THR A 134 5.30 -13.54 7.82
CA THR A 134 6.49 -13.33 6.97
C THR A 134 6.13 -12.78 5.59
N LYS A 135 4.95 -13.14 5.06
CA LYS A 135 4.43 -12.64 3.79
C LYS A 135 3.68 -11.31 3.91
N GLY A 136 3.44 -10.83 5.13
CA GLY A 136 2.67 -9.60 5.37
C GLY A 136 1.16 -9.75 5.15
N LEU A 137 0.65 -10.98 5.06
CA LEU A 137 -0.75 -11.32 4.78
C LEU A 137 -1.59 -11.54 6.06
N MET A 138 -0.99 -11.39 7.24
CA MET A 138 -1.67 -11.64 8.51
C MET A 138 -2.75 -10.58 8.76
N PRO A 139 -4.02 -10.98 8.98
CA PRO A 139 -5.10 -10.04 9.29
C PRO A 139 -4.81 -9.25 10.55
N ASN A 140 -5.22 -7.97 10.57
CA ASN A 140 -5.02 -7.07 11.69
C ASN A 140 -6.23 -6.13 11.87
N PRO A 141 -6.75 -5.94 13.09
CA PRO A 141 -7.84 -5.00 13.36
C PRO A 141 -7.52 -3.56 12.95
N LYS A 142 -6.28 -3.10 13.16
CA LYS A 142 -5.84 -1.74 12.79
C LYS A 142 -5.84 -1.48 11.28
N SER A 143 -5.74 -2.52 10.47
CA SER A 143 -5.84 -2.43 9.00
C SER A 143 -7.25 -2.75 8.48
N GLY A 144 -8.24 -2.90 9.37
CA GLY A 144 -9.61 -3.19 8.99
C GLY A 144 -9.80 -4.54 8.28
N THR A 145 -8.81 -5.44 8.39
CA THR A 145 -8.88 -6.81 7.83
C THR A 145 -9.41 -7.83 8.84
N VAL A 146 -9.66 -7.41 10.08
CA VAL A 146 -10.39 -8.18 11.08
C VAL A 146 -11.64 -7.40 11.46
N THR A 147 -12.80 -7.89 11.03
CA THR A 147 -14.08 -7.22 11.23
C THR A 147 -15.22 -8.24 11.31
N PRO A 148 -16.29 -7.97 12.09
CA PRO A 148 -17.49 -8.78 12.07
C PRO A 148 -18.27 -8.63 10.75
N ASP A 149 -18.20 -7.45 10.10
CA ASP A 149 -18.84 -7.20 8.81
C ASP A 149 -17.87 -7.46 7.65
N ILE A 150 -17.85 -8.71 7.20
CA ILE A 150 -16.98 -9.15 6.12
C ILE A 150 -17.42 -8.58 4.77
N ALA A 151 -18.72 -8.47 4.53
CA ALA A 151 -19.24 -8.03 3.23
C ALA A 151 -18.84 -6.59 2.92
N ALA A 152 -19.00 -5.68 3.91
CA ALA A 152 -18.54 -4.31 3.78
C ALA A 152 -17.02 -4.23 3.57
N ALA A 153 -16.24 -4.97 4.36
CA ALA A 153 -14.78 -4.97 4.22
C ALA A 153 -14.33 -5.47 2.83
N VAL A 154 -14.87 -6.59 2.34
CA VAL A 154 -14.54 -7.12 1.00
C VAL A 154 -14.84 -6.08 -0.07
N SER A 155 -16.01 -5.44 -0.03
CA SER A 155 -16.39 -4.43 -1.03
C SER A 155 -15.48 -3.19 -0.97
N GLU A 156 -15.05 -2.74 0.21
CA GLU A 156 -14.12 -1.63 0.37
C GLU A 156 -12.73 -1.95 -0.20
N PHE A 157 -12.19 -3.14 0.09
CA PHE A 157 -10.90 -3.55 -0.47
C PHE A 157 -10.96 -3.75 -1.98
N LYS A 158 -12.06 -4.27 -2.53
CA LYS A 158 -12.28 -4.33 -3.99
C LYS A 158 -12.39 -2.95 -4.63
N LYS A 159 -12.93 -1.95 -3.93
CA LYS A 159 -12.99 -0.54 -4.39
C LYS A 159 -11.65 0.21 -4.28
N GLY A 160 -10.59 -0.42 -3.77
CA GLY A 160 -9.25 0.18 -3.72
C GLY A 160 -8.82 0.67 -2.34
N LYS A 161 -9.38 0.12 -1.26
CA LYS A 161 -8.83 0.32 0.08
C LYS A 161 -7.45 -0.31 0.15
N LEU A 162 -6.45 0.51 0.49
CA LEU A 162 -5.06 0.12 0.60
C LEU A 162 -4.62 0.15 2.07
N ALA A 163 -4.05 -0.95 2.56
CA ALA A 163 -3.42 -0.99 3.87
C ALA A 163 -1.92 -0.65 3.74
N PHE A 164 -1.42 0.15 4.65
CA PHE A 164 -0.01 0.52 4.71
C PHE A 164 0.55 0.44 6.13
N ARG A 165 1.84 0.26 6.22
CA ARG A 165 2.57 0.28 7.49
C ARG A 165 3.96 0.87 7.33
N VAL A 166 4.48 1.45 8.41
CA VAL A 166 5.87 1.87 8.47
C VAL A 166 6.79 0.64 8.58
N ASP A 167 7.91 0.65 7.88
CA ASP A 167 8.97 -0.34 7.98
C ASP A 167 9.90 -0.07 9.17
N LYS A 168 10.91 -0.93 9.38
CA LYS A 168 11.88 -0.80 10.48
C LYS A 168 12.77 0.46 10.37
N LEU A 169 12.82 1.09 9.20
CA LEU A 169 13.64 2.28 8.93
C LEU A 169 12.82 3.58 9.00
N GLY A 170 11.53 3.51 9.32
CA GLY A 170 10.64 4.67 9.34
C GLY A 170 10.12 5.06 7.95
N SER A 171 10.14 4.14 6.98
CA SER A 171 9.64 4.38 5.63
C SER A 171 8.30 3.69 5.39
N ILE A 172 7.49 4.27 4.51
CA ILE A 172 6.24 3.69 4.00
C ILE A 172 6.35 3.61 2.48
N HIS A 173 5.96 2.48 1.92
CA HIS A 173 5.88 2.23 0.49
C HIS A 173 4.45 1.86 0.14
N ALA A 174 3.88 2.52 -0.87
CA ALA A 174 2.50 2.32 -1.26
C ALA A 174 2.30 2.52 -2.78
N PRO A 175 1.53 1.65 -3.46
CA PRO A 175 1.09 1.88 -4.82
C PRO A 175 -0.04 2.91 -4.83
N ILE A 176 0.04 3.91 -5.71
CA ILE A 176 -0.98 4.97 -5.85
C ILE A 176 -1.74 4.92 -7.17
N GLY A 177 -1.36 4.01 -8.07
CA GLY A 177 -2.03 3.82 -9.35
C GLY A 177 -1.19 3.11 -10.38
N LYS A 178 -1.66 3.09 -11.60
CA LYS A 178 -0.96 2.54 -12.77
C LYS A 178 -0.50 3.68 -13.67
N VAL A 179 0.58 3.44 -14.43
CA VAL A 179 1.13 4.42 -15.38
C VAL A 179 0.13 4.84 -16.46
N ASP A 180 -0.85 3.98 -16.76
CA ASP A 180 -1.89 4.23 -17.77
C ASP A 180 -3.07 5.06 -17.21
N PHE A 181 -3.05 5.43 -15.91
CA PHE A 181 -4.03 6.34 -15.33
C PHE A 181 -3.79 7.78 -15.81
N ASP A 182 -4.87 8.54 -15.95
CA ASP A 182 -4.79 9.98 -16.15
C ASP A 182 -4.03 10.63 -15.01
N LEU A 183 -3.25 11.66 -15.30
CA LEU A 183 -2.44 12.37 -14.33
C LEU A 183 -3.28 12.86 -13.13
N ASP A 184 -4.45 13.44 -13.41
CA ASP A 184 -5.32 13.98 -12.35
C ASP A 184 -5.80 12.90 -11.40
N LYS A 185 -6.10 11.69 -11.88
CA LYS A 185 -6.47 10.53 -11.03
C LYS A 185 -5.32 10.11 -10.10
N ILE A 186 -4.08 10.13 -10.61
CA ILE A 186 -2.90 9.81 -9.79
C ILE A 186 -2.66 10.91 -8.73
N VAL A 187 -2.86 12.17 -9.11
CA VAL A 187 -2.75 13.33 -8.19
C VAL A 187 -3.78 13.23 -7.06
N GLU A 188 -5.02 12.89 -7.37
CA GLU A 188 -6.09 12.72 -6.38
C GLU A 188 -5.80 11.55 -5.44
N ASN A 189 -5.37 10.40 -5.98
CA ASN A 189 -4.95 9.25 -5.18
C ASN A 189 -3.76 9.61 -4.27
N PHE A 190 -2.77 10.34 -4.79
CA PHE A 190 -1.63 10.80 -4.02
C PHE A 190 -2.06 11.72 -2.87
N LYS A 191 -2.93 12.70 -3.15
CA LYS A 191 -3.46 13.61 -2.11
C LYS A 191 -4.20 12.86 -1.02
N ALA A 192 -5.12 11.94 -1.39
CA ALA A 192 -5.87 11.14 -0.43
C ALA A 192 -4.94 10.29 0.45
N PHE A 193 -3.89 9.72 -0.14
CA PHE A 193 -2.88 8.96 0.59
C PHE A 193 -2.10 9.84 1.57
N MET A 194 -1.63 11.00 1.12
CA MET A 194 -0.85 11.93 1.95
C MET A 194 -1.67 12.53 3.10
N ASP A 195 -2.95 12.89 2.86
CA ASP A 195 -3.88 13.36 3.89
C ASP A 195 -3.98 12.33 5.03
N GLN A 196 -4.18 11.07 4.68
CA GLN A 196 -4.25 9.99 5.68
C GLN A 196 -2.94 9.82 6.46
N ILE A 197 -1.78 9.94 5.80
CA ILE A 197 -0.47 9.88 6.46
C ILE A 197 -0.30 11.04 7.45
N ILE A 198 -0.70 12.26 7.07
CA ILE A 198 -0.59 13.44 7.94
C ILE A 198 -1.50 13.31 9.16
N ARG A 199 -2.73 12.83 8.98
CA ARG A 199 -3.69 12.57 10.09
C ARG A 199 -3.19 11.55 11.10
N LEU A 200 -2.41 10.57 10.64
CA LEU A 200 -1.84 9.52 11.49
C LEU A 200 -0.53 9.92 12.20
N LYS A 201 -0.15 11.20 12.15
CA LYS A 201 1.05 11.67 12.84
C LYS A 201 0.94 11.40 14.35
N PRO A 202 1.86 10.62 14.96
CA PRO A 202 1.86 10.39 16.41
C PRO A 202 2.19 11.68 17.16
N ALA A 203 1.55 11.90 18.29
CA ALA A 203 1.87 13.04 19.19
C ALA A 203 3.31 12.98 19.71
N SER A 204 3.88 11.78 19.85
CA SER A 204 5.26 11.54 20.27
C SER A 204 6.30 11.85 19.18
N SER A 205 5.90 12.02 17.92
CA SER A 205 6.82 12.39 16.84
C SER A 205 7.22 13.86 16.94
N LYS A 206 8.47 14.12 17.35
CA LYS A 206 9.06 15.45 17.45
C LYS A 206 9.77 15.84 16.15
N GLY A 207 9.73 17.13 15.83
CA GLY A 207 10.41 17.70 14.66
C GLY A 207 9.69 17.43 13.33
N GLN A 208 10.48 17.35 12.24
CA GLN A 208 9.95 17.19 10.89
C GLN A 208 9.39 15.77 10.68
N TYR A 209 8.08 15.67 10.48
CA TYR A 209 7.39 14.40 10.29
C TYR A 209 7.62 13.81 8.89
N LEU A 210 7.38 14.59 7.84
CA LEU A 210 7.68 14.20 6.45
C LEU A 210 9.13 14.58 6.13
N ARG A 211 10.05 13.61 6.10
CA ARG A 211 11.47 13.87 5.81
C ARG A 211 11.76 13.86 4.33
N THR A 212 11.37 12.80 3.64
CA THR A 212 11.53 12.69 2.19
C THR A 212 10.33 12.02 1.56
N ILE A 213 9.99 12.48 0.38
CA ILE A 213 8.92 11.93 -0.46
C ILE A 213 9.53 11.66 -1.82
N ALA A 214 9.32 10.48 -2.36
CA ALA A 214 9.73 10.14 -3.70
C ALA A 214 8.64 9.32 -4.39
N VAL A 215 8.46 9.53 -5.67
CA VAL A 215 7.58 8.73 -6.52
C VAL A 215 8.39 8.08 -7.62
N SER A 216 8.01 6.87 -8.03
CA SER A 216 8.69 6.14 -9.09
C SER A 216 7.73 5.19 -9.79
N LEU A 217 8.08 4.79 -11.01
CA LEU A 217 7.53 3.58 -11.61
C LEU A 217 8.27 2.34 -11.10
N THR A 218 7.66 1.17 -11.27
CA THR A 218 8.24 -0.13 -10.83
C THR A 218 9.68 -0.32 -11.31
N MET A 219 10.00 0.09 -12.54
CA MET A 219 11.35 -0.04 -13.14
C MET A 219 12.03 1.32 -13.37
N GLY A 220 11.39 2.43 -13.00
CA GLY A 220 11.85 3.80 -13.23
C GLY A 220 12.77 4.36 -12.15
N PRO A 221 13.39 5.52 -12.41
CA PRO A 221 14.11 6.29 -11.39
C PRO A 221 13.14 6.93 -10.40
N GLY A 222 13.59 7.14 -9.17
CA GLY A 222 12.83 7.88 -8.15
C GLY A 222 12.92 9.38 -8.35
N VAL A 223 11.78 10.05 -8.40
CA VAL A 223 11.63 11.50 -8.49
C VAL A 223 11.28 12.03 -7.10
N LYS A 224 12.09 12.94 -6.56
CA LYS A 224 11.90 13.50 -5.22
C LYS A 224 10.95 14.68 -5.26
N MET A 225 10.02 14.72 -4.33
CA MET A 225 9.10 15.85 -4.12
C MET A 225 9.51 16.69 -2.92
N ASP A 226 9.13 17.96 -2.93
CA ASP A 226 9.32 18.84 -1.78
C ASP A 226 8.30 18.53 -0.67
N PRO A 227 8.76 18.03 0.51
CA PRO A 227 7.85 17.72 1.62
C PRO A 227 7.11 18.93 2.16
N ALA A 228 7.68 20.15 2.04
CA ALA A 228 7.05 21.37 2.52
C ALA A 228 5.87 21.77 1.64
N ILE A 229 6.00 21.63 0.32
CA ILE A 229 4.91 21.91 -0.64
C ILE A 229 3.79 20.89 -0.44
N VAL A 230 4.14 19.59 -0.35
CA VAL A 230 3.16 18.53 -0.14
C VAL A 230 2.38 18.74 1.15
N ALA A 231 3.04 19.08 2.26
CA ALA A 231 2.38 19.34 3.53
C ALA A 231 1.41 20.53 3.49
N LYS A 232 1.69 21.56 2.67
CA LYS A 232 0.80 22.74 2.52
C LYS A 232 -0.42 22.47 1.65
N ILE A 233 -0.30 21.58 0.65
CA ILE A 233 -1.39 21.31 -0.31
C ILE A 233 -2.39 20.33 0.26
N VAL A 234 -1.95 19.45 1.16
CA VAL A 234 -2.72 18.32 1.69
C VAL A 234 -3.20 18.60 3.14
N GLY A 235 -2.50 19.39 3.93
CA GLY A 235 -2.86 19.78 5.30
C GLY A 235 -3.44 21.17 5.34
#